data_6d295a51f51767711c4dcf6bc2020c31
#
_entry.id   6d295a51f51767711c4dcf6bc2020c31
#
_cell.length_a   1.000
_cell.length_b   1.000
_cell.length_c   1.000
_cell.angle_alpha   90.00
_cell.angle_beta   90.00
_cell.angle_gamma   90.00
#
_symmetry.space_group_name_H-M   'P 1'
#
loop_
_entity.id
_entity.type
_entity.pdbx_description
1 polymer ?
#
loop_
_entity_poly.entity_id
_entity_poly.type
_entity_poly.pdbx_seq_one_letter_code
_entity_poly.pdbx_strand_id
1 'polypeptide(L)' 'MKNEKYSIYCEGKLMFSDLTQMEYFDRMEDLSIQYYQTGFPDPQDLKTEIHREN' A
#
# COMPACT_ATOMS: atom_id res chain seq x y z
N MET A 1 8.36 -17.75 -12.79
CA MET A 1 8.47 -16.78 -11.71
C MET A 1 7.13 -16.12 -11.47
N LYS A 2 6.75 -16.03 -10.21
CA LYS A 2 5.43 -15.46 -9.89
C LYS A 2 5.52 -13.95 -9.83
N ASN A 3 4.61 -13.30 -10.54
CA ASN A 3 4.49 -11.85 -10.46
C ASN A 3 3.40 -11.51 -9.48
N GLU A 4 3.78 -10.79 -8.43
CA GLU A 4 2.83 -10.31 -7.45
C GLU A 4 2.69 -8.82 -7.59
N LYS A 5 1.45 -8.35 -7.59
CA LYS A 5 1.14 -6.93 -7.60
C LYS A 5 0.38 -6.59 -6.34
N TYR A 6 0.64 -5.42 -5.83
CA TYR A 6 0.09 -4.99 -4.55
C TYR A 6 -0.82 -3.80 -4.77
N SER A 7 -1.90 -3.77 -4.01
CA SER A 7 -2.79 -2.62 -3.96
C SER A 7 -2.95 -2.19 -2.51
N ILE A 8 -3.05 -0.88 -2.29
CA ILE A 8 -3.22 -0.31 -0.97
C ILE A 8 -4.54 0.44 -0.94
N TYR A 9 -5.37 0.10 0.05
CA TYR A 9 -6.65 0.76 0.27
C TYR A 9 -6.61 1.51 1.60
N CYS A 10 -7.32 2.62 1.67
CA CYS A 10 -7.52 3.36 2.91
C CYS A 10 -9.00 3.60 3.08
N GLU A 11 -9.55 3.09 4.19
CA GLU A 11 -10.98 3.22 4.49
C GLU A 11 -11.85 2.74 3.34
N GLY A 12 -11.44 1.65 2.70
CA GLY A 12 -12.17 1.05 1.60
C GLY A 12 -11.94 1.69 0.25
N LYS A 13 -11.13 2.74 0.18
CA LYS A 13 -10.84 3.43 -1.07
C LYS A 13 -9.48 3.04 -1.59
N LEU A 14 -9.39 2.78 -2.88
CA LEU A 14 -8.12 2.42 -3.52
C LEU A 14 -7.21 3.64 -3.57
N MET A 15 -6.02 3.50 -2.99
CA MET A 15 -5.00 4.55 -3.03
C MET A 15 -3.95 4.26 -4.11
N PHE A 16 -3.48 3.03 -4.16
CA PHE A 16 -2.46 2.62 -5.11
C PHE A 16 -2.78 1.24 -5.64
N SER A 17 -2.45 0.99 -6.89
CA SER A 17 -2.65 -0.32 -7.51
C SER A 17 -1.46 -0.67 -8.38
N ASP A 18 -1.34 -1.96 -8.70
CA ASP A 18 -0.31 -2.50 -9.59
C ASP A 18 1.11 -2.18 -9.13
N LEU A 19 1.32 -2.14 -7.81
CA LEU A 19 2.64 -1.90 -7.25
C LEU A 19 3.45 -3.19 -7.26
N THR A 20 4.72 -3.07 -7.64
CA THR A 20 5.67 -4.17 -7.41
C THR A 20 5.94 -4.25 -5.92
N GLN A 21 6.59 -5.34 -5.48
CA GLN A 21 6.93 -5.49 -4.07
C GLN A 21 7.79 -4.33 -3.56
N MET A 22 8.75 -3.92 -4.34
CA MET A 22 9.61 -2.78 -4.00
C MET A 22 8.82 -1.49 -3.89
N GLU A 23 7.96 -1.24 -4.88
CA GLU A 23 7.13 -0.05 -4.86
C GLU A 23 6.17 -0.06 -3.68
N TYR A 24 5.65 -1.23 -3.34
CA TYR A 24 4.76 -1.37 -2.20
C TYR A 24 5.47 -0.97 -0.91
N PHE A 25 6.69 -1.46 -0.69
CA PHE A 25 7.44 -1.11 0.51
C PHE A 25 7.75 0.38 0.54
N ASP A 26 8.11 0.97 -0.60
CA ASP A 26 8.37 2.40 -0.69
C ASP A 26 7.13 3.20 -0.33
N ARG A 27 5.97 2.81 -0.85
CA ARG A 27 4.71 3.51 -0.57
C ARG A 27 4.32 3.39 0.89
N MET A 28 4.49 2.20 1.47
CA MET A 28 4.16 2.01 2.89
C MET A 28 5.07 2.86 3.78
N GLU A 29 6.33 3.00 3.42
CA GLU A 29 7.23 3.85 4.16
C GLU A 29 6.80 5.31 4.07
N ASP A 30 6.48 5.78 2.87
CA ASP A 30 6.00 7.14 2.67
C ASP A 30 4.73 7.42 3.47
N LEU A 31 3.80 6.48 3.47
CA LEU A 31 2.56 6.61 4.22
C LEU A 31 2.80 6.66 5.72
N SER A 32 3.75 5.88 6.22
CA SER A 32 4.13 5.91 7.62
C SER A 32 4.68 7.28 8.02
N ILE A 33 5.56 7.82 7.19
CA ILE A 33 6.15 9.14 7.44
C ILE A 33 5.07 10.20 7.43
N GLN A 34 4.17 10.12 6.45
CA GLN A 34 3.07 11.06 6.35
C GLN A 34 2.17 11.01 7.59
N TYR A 35 1.87 9.81 8.06
CA TYR A 35 1.08 9.65 9.28
C TYR A 35 1.78 10.30 10.47
N TYR A 36 3.07 10.08 10.58
CA TYR A 36 3.85 10.65 11.67
C TYR A 36 3.81 12.18 11.65
N GLN A 37 3.82 12.77 10.46
CA GLN A 37 3.86 14.22 10.31
C GLN A 37 2.48 14.86 10.39
N THR A 38 1.46 14.22 9.84
CA THR A 38 0.14 14.84 9.68
C THR A 38 -0.98 14.13 10.40
N GLY A 39 -0.75 12.90 10.86
CA GLY A 39 -1.79 12.08 11.47
C GLY A 39 -2.66 11.34 10.48
N PHE A 40 -2.35 11.41 9.19
CA PHE A 40 -3.12 10.73 8.15
C PHE A 40 -2.18 10.27 7.03
N PRO A 41 -2.42 9.08 6.46
CA PRO A 41 -3.44 8.10 6.79
C PRO A 41 -3.02 7.23 7.99
N ASP A 42 -3.99 6.86 8.82
CA ASP A 42 -3.73 5.98 9.97
C ASP A 42 -3.44 4.57 9.44
N PRO A 43 -2.31 3.97 9.86
CA PRO A 43 -1.99 2.60 9.40
C PRO A 43 -3.07 1.58 9.69
N GLN A 44 -3.88 1.78 10.73
CA GLN A 44 -4.97 0.86 11.04
C GLN A 44 -6.07 0.86 9.99
N ASP A 45 -6.16 1.94 9.22
CA ASP A 45 -7.16 2.08 8.17
C ASP A 45 -6.65 1.59 6.82
N LEU A 46 -5.40 1.19 6.74
CA LEU A 46 -4.80 0.71 5.51
C LEU A 46 -5.01 -0.79 5.35
N LYS A 47 -5.35 -1.21 4.13
CA LYS A 47 -5.46 -2.61 3.78
C LYS A 47 -4.66 -2.88 2.54
N THR A 48 -4.03 -4.04 2.50
CA THR A 48 -3.23 -4.46 1.36
C THR A 48 -3.90 -5.65 0.69
N GLU A 49 -4.00 -5.58 -0.63
CA GLU A 49 -4.39 -6.72 -1.44
C GLU A 49 -3.20 -7.16 -2.28
N ILE A 50 -3.01 -8.47 -2.34
CA ILE A 50 -1.94 -9.06 -3.14
C ILE A 50 -2.58 -9.82 -4.28
N HIS A 51 -2.21 -9.44 -5.51
CA HIS A 51 -2.68 -10.09 -6.71
C HIS A 51 -1.54 -10.89 -7.31
N ARG A 52 -1.75 -12.17 -7.52
CA ARG A 52 -0.75 -13.06 -8.10
C ARG A 52 -1.13 -13.40 -9.52
N GLU A 53 -0.20 -13.18 -10.41
CA GLU A 53 -0.36 -13.57 -11.79
C GLU A 53 0.49 -14.81 -12.05
N ASN A 54 -0.12 -15.79 -12.68
CA ASN A 54 0.56 -17.02 -13.06
C ASN A 54 1.12 -16.93 -14.46
#